data_ebfc2a8ca34ee77d7cbe83e36281e811
#
_entry.id   ebfc2a8ca34ee77d7cbe83e36281e811
#
_cell.length_a   1.000
_cell.length_b   1.000
_cell.length_c   1.000
_cell.angle_alpha   90.00
_cell.angle_beta   90.00
_cell.angle_gamma   90.00
#
_symmetry.space_group_name_H-M   'P 1'
#
loop_
_entity.id
_entity.type
_entity.pdbx_description
1 polymer ?
#
loop_
_entity_poly.entity_id
_entity_poly.type
_entity_poly.pdbx_seq_one_letter_code
_entity_poly.pdbx_strand_id
1 'polypeptide(L)'
;MSSRRRNRQGAGRAREVATAAGHDPVLRWLIILCAILGVIDVYFHFNMQVGLDQQQHQQQRDWHPRRHVRVVAKDSSVSSSVVRPPANRVPSVLPPIDMGNDESNRIRMTLRRAGVMVDEKLQAQLPSWTEMTSLYGSQPNIIGLERCEAFRHSLAKPSDALIGPAGMFNTGTNFLEQMLYLNCQIPDSTISTNGMRRNVPWGKHTPASWRLHFDAEVDGGVSHTDTLPIVMVKDPMTWMQSMCRHPYAATWRHTQKHCPNLVANDSDEEVGIHGRGPDKTIEVSIRYNGNKDGTTHHNSLADLWNDWYGAYYEAEYPRLIVRYEDLLFYPEFVLTKTCQCAGGKIKSENFRFQKNPAKGGAAHEGSSGMAEAVVKYGKAENRFVGFDAKDKSYVANHLRRDLLEEFKYSPIQ
;
A
#
# COMPACT_ATOMS: atom_id res chain seq x y z
N MET A 1 -27.96 51.23 -53.46
CA MET A 1 -29.43 51.26 -53.43
C MET A 1 -29.88 50.09 -52.54
N SER A 2 -30.40 50.47 -51.39
CA SER A 2 -31.65 49.99 -50.77
C SER A 2 -31.67 48.56 -50.35
N SER A 3 -32.02 48.12 -49.12
CA SER A 3 -32.79 48.73 -48.03
C SER A 3 -32.73 47.88 -46.78
N ARG A 4 -32.67 48.49 -45.64
CA ARG A 4 -32.92 48.00 -44.28
C ARG A 4 -34.33 47.44 -44.13
N ARG A 5 -34.49 46.37 -43.27
CA ARG A 5 -35.57 46.26 -42.23
C ARG A 5 -35.23 45.08 -41.31
N ARG A 6 -34.84 45.34 -40.10
CA ARG A 6 -35.51 45.23 -38.78
C ARG A 6 -36.46 44.04 -38.63
N ASN A 7 -36.13 43.15 -37.71
CA ASN A 7 -37.15 42.68 -36.76
C ASN A 7 -36.57 42.54 -35.36
N ARG A 8 -36.99 43.47 -34.49
CA ARG A 8 -36.93 43.37 -33.03
C ARG A 8 -38.24 42.73 -32.61
N GLN A 9 -38.19 41.52 -32.01
CA GLN A 9 -39.18 41.01 -31.08
C GLN A 9 -38.61 39.71 -30.45
N GLY A 10 -38.39 39.70 -29.14
CA GLY A 10 -37.95 38.51 -28.42
C GLY A 10 -37.23 38.77 -27.07
N ALA A 11 -37.24 40.01 -26.58
CA ALA A 11 -36.54 40.36 -25.33
C ALA A 11 -37.52 40.72 -24.18
N GLY A 12 -38.68 40.05 -24.12
CA GLY A 12 -39.74 40.42 -23.17
C GLY A 12 -40.26 39.37 -22.22
N ARG A 13 -39.69 38.14 -22.23
CA ARG A 13 -40.23 37.04 -21.35
C ARG A 13 -39.23 36.43 -20.38
N ALA A 14 -38.01 36.83 -20.36
CA ALA A 14 -36.99 36.31 -19.42
C ALA A 14 -36.78 37.14 -18.17
N ARG A 15 -37.52 38.24 -17.99
CA ARG A 15 -37.34 39.19 -16.86
C ARG A 15 -38.37 39.07 -15.75
N GLU A 16 -39.46 38.32 -15.95
CA GLU A 16 -40.53 38.20 -14.92
C GLU A 16 -40.45 36.95 -14.03
N VAL A 17 -39.58 35.96 -14.35
CA VAL A 17 -39.41 34.77 -13.49
C VAL A 17 -38.31 34.94 -12.43
N ALA A 18 -37.45 35.96 -12.57
CA ALA A 18 -36.34 36.17 -11.62
C ALA A 18 -36.72 37.02 -10.38
N THR A 19 -37.93 37.55 -10.30
CA THR A 19 -38.35 38.43 -9.17
C THR A 19 -39.28 37.77 -8.15
N ALA A 20 -39.81 36.58 -8.40
CA ALA A 20 -40.71 35.88 -7.47
C ALA A 20 -40.01 35.01 -6.43
N ALA A 21 -38.74 34.63 -6.61
CA ALA A 21 -37.99 33.81 -5.66
C ALA A 21 -37.28 34.62 -4.55
N GLY A 22 -37.41 35.92 -4.56
CA GLY A 22 -36.64 36.84 -3.70
C GLY A 22 -37.22 37.11 -2.30
N HIS A 23 -38.43 36.67 -1.96
CA HIS A 23 -39.13 37.12 -0.76
C HIS A 23 -39.62 36.03 0.19
N ASP A 24 -39.23 34.78 0.02
CA ASP A 24 -39.54 33.76 1.04
C ASP A 24 -38.40 33.73 2.09
N PRO A 25 -38.64 34.24 3.30
CA PRO A 25 -37.66 34.26 4.37
C PRO A 25 -37.24 32.84 4.80
N VAL A 26 -38.10 31.84 4.65
CA VAL A 26 -37.84 30.46 4.99
C VAL A 26 -36.84 29.85 4.00
N LEU A 27 -37.01 30.08 2.71
CA LEU A 27 -36.09 29.61 1.66
C LEU A 27 -34.71 30.26 1.78
N ARG A 28 -34.65 31.55 2.14
CA ARG A 28 -33.36 32.22 2.41
C ARG A 28 -32.66 31.63 3.63
N TRP A 29 -33.38 31.35 4.72
CA TRP A 29 -32.83 30.72 5.90
C TRP A 29 -32.36 29.29 5.64
N LEU A 30 -33.05 28.50 4.82
CA LEU A 30 -32.65 27.17 4.41
C LEU A 30 -31.37 27.21 3.57
N ILE A 31 -31.24 28.12 2.60
CA ILE A 31 -30.03 28.27 1.78
C ILE A 31 -28.84 28.69 2.66
N ILE A 32 -29.05 29.63 3.59
CA ILE A 32 -28.01 30.05 4.53
C ILE A 32 -27.61 28.90 5.46
N LEU A 33 -28.56 28.13 5.95
CA LEU A 33 -28.29 26.98 6.80
C LEU A 33 -27.52 25.87 6.07
N CYS A 34 -27.89 25.55 4.82
CA CYS A 34 -27.17 24.60 3.98
C CYS A 34 -25.75 25.08 3.65
N ALA A 35 -25.57 26.39 3.41
CA ALA A 35 -24.25 26.97 3.18
C ALA A 35 -23.38 26.91 4.45
N ILE A 36 -23.95 27.21 5.61
CA ILE A 36 -23.24 27.12 6.90
C ILE A 36 -22.88 25.67 7.23
N LEU A 37 -23.80 24.71 7.04
CA LEU A 37 -23.53 23.29 7.26
C LEU A 37 -22.47 22.76 6.30
N GLY A 38 -22.50 23.18 5.03
CA GLY A 38 -21.46 22.83 4.05
C GLY A 38 -20.11 23.43 4.42
N VAL A 39 -20.04 24.66 4.91
CA VAL A 39 -18.80 25.28 5.39
C VAL A 39 -18.30 24.58 6.68
N ILE A 40 -19.21 24.18 7.58
CA ILE A 40 -18.84 23.44 8.79
C ILE A 40 -18.30 22.07 8.42
N ASP A 41 -18.89 21.36 7.46
CA ASP A 41 -18.41 20.04 7.01
C ASP A 41 -17.04 20.14 6.35
N VAL A 42 -16.84 21.13 5.47
CA VAL A 42 -15.53 21.42 4.86
C VAL A 42 -14.51 21.83 5.92
N TYR A 43 -14.90 22.66 6.90
CA TYR A 43 -14.02 23.10 7.99
C TYR A 43 -13.65 21.94 8.92
N PHE A 44 -14.60 21.05 9.24
CA PHE A 44 -14.34 19.84 10.04
C PHE A 44 -13.43 18.86 9.30
N HIS A 45 -13.67 18.62 7.98
CA HIS A 45 -12.80 17.78 7.15
C HIS A 45 -11.40 18.39 6.99
N PHE A 46 -11.32 19.70 6.78
CA PHE A 46 -10.05 20.40 6.67
C PHE A 46 -9.27 20.37 8.00
N ASN A 47 -9.90 20.63 9.14
CA ASN A 47 -9.22 20.58 10.44
C ASN A 47 -8.88 19.15 10.88
N MET A 48 -9.70 18.14 10.54
CA MET A 48 -9.30 16.73 10.73
C MET A 48 -8.07 16.38 9.88
N GLN A 49 -8.02 16.86 8.63
CA GLN A 49 -6.87 16.62 7.74
C GLN A 49 -5.61 17.34 8.23
N VAL A 50 -5.74 18.61 8.61
CA VAL A 50 -4.63 19.42 9.16
C VAL A 50 -4.18 18.91 10.53
N GLY A 51 -5.12 18.49 11.39
CA GLY A 51 -4.80 17.87 12.69
C GLY A 51 -4.05 16.54 12.54
N LEU A 52 -4.42 15.73 11.54
CA LEU A 52 -3.75 14.48 11.23
C LEU A 52 -2.35 14.73 10.64
N ASP A 53 -2.19 15.74 9.78
CA ASP A 53 -0.88 16.12 9.22
C ASP A 53 0.01 16.79 10.27
N GLN A 54 -0.54 17.60 11.18
CA GLN A 54 0.22 18.17 12.32
C GLN A 54 0.62 17.11 13.32
N GLN A 55 -0.22 16.12 13.61
CA GLN A 55 0.14 14.99 14.47
C GLN A 55 1.25 14.14 13.83
N GLN A 56 1.24 13.94 12.51
CA GLN A 56 2.32 13.28 11.79
C GLN A 56 3.63 14.09 11.84
N HIS A 57 3.55 15.42 11.71
CA HIS A 57 4.70 16.32 11.80
C HIS A 57 5.19 16.52 13.25
N GLN A 58 4.32 16.41 14.24
CA GLN A 58 4.68 16.48 15.66
C GLN A 58 5.37 15.19 16.10
N GLN A 59 4.84 14.03 15.76
CA GLN A 59 5.52 12.74 15.98
C GLN A 59 6.89 12.64 15.26
N GLN A 60 7.06 13.35 14.12
CA GLN A 60 8.35 13.45 13.44
C GLN A 60 9.34 14.43 14.12
N ARG A 61 8.87 15.43 14.87
CA ARG A 61 9.72 16.45 15.52
C ARG A 61 10.17 16.06 16.91
N ASP A 62 9.41 15.27 17.64
CA ASP A 62 9.66 14.95 19.04
C ASP A 62 10.56 13.71 19.23
N TRP A 63 10.98 13.08 18.11
CA TRP A 63 11.88 11.95 18.15
C TRP A 63 13.34 12.39 18.22
N HIS A 64 13.90 12.48 19.44
CA HIS A 64 15.33 12.67 19.69
C HIS A 64 15.98 11.32 20.04
N PRO A 65 16.90 10.78 19.22
CA PRO A 65 17.67 9.60 19.59
C PRO A 65 18.59 9.93 20.78
N ARG A 66 18.41 9.22 21.87
CA ARG A 66 19.38 9.26 22.97
C ARG A 66 20.71 8.69 22.48
N ARG A 67 21.80 9.38 22.87
CA ARG A 67 23.20 9.09 22.51
C ARG A 67 23.53 7.60 22.63
N HIS A 68 24.13 7.05 21.59
CA HIS A 68 24.67 5.70 21.56
C HIS A 68 25.64 5.45 22.71
N VAL A 69 25.32 4.49 23.56
CA VAL A 69 26.31 3.80 24.39
C VAL A 69 27.03 2.81 23.47
N ARG A 70 28.29 3.05 23.26
CA ARG A 70 29.18 2.16 22.49
C ARG A 70 29.35 0.86 23.29
N VAL A 71 28.60 -0.17 22.91
CA VAL A 71 28.81 -1.54 23.41
C VAL A 71 30.00 -2.12 22.64
N VAL A 72 31.11 -2.26 23.33
CA VAL A 72 32.28 -3.00 22.83
C VAL A 72 31.89 -4.48 22.75
N ALA A 73 31.80 -5.02 21.56
CA ALA A 73 31.59 -6.43 21.33
C ALA A 73 32.80 -7.21 21.88
N LYS A 74 32.57 -8.06 22.87
CA LYS A 74 33.50 -9.12 23.24
C LYS A 74 33.21 -10.33 22.34
N ASP A 75 34.19 -10.67 21.54
CA ASP A 75 34.21 -11.93 20.78
C ASP A 75 34.02 -13.11 21.72
N SER A 76 32.95 -13.86 21.51
CA SER A 76 32.84 -15.24 21.97
C SER A 76 32.21 -16.07 20.86
N SER A 77 33.09 -16.76 20.13
CA SER A 77 32.76 -17.78 19.15
C SER A 77 32.10 -18.99 19.84
N VAL A 78 30.77 -19.08 19.73
CA VAL A 78 30.05 -20.31 20.03
C VAL A 78 29.29 -20.71 18.76
N SER A 79 29.81 -21.72 18.08
CA SER A 79 29.16 -22.43 17.01
C SER A 79 27.97 -23.21 17.59
N SER A 80 26.75 -22.72 17.41
CA SER A 80 25.53 -23.48 17.67
C SER A 80 24.88 -23.85 16.34
N SER A 81 24.94 -25.14 16.01
CA SER A 81 24.18 -25.78 14.95
C SER A 81 22.70 -25.64 15.24
N VAL A 82 22.02 -24.74 14.53
CA VAL A 82 20.56 -24.59 14.59
C VAL A 82 19.93 -25.76 13.85
N VAL A 83 19.44 -26.73 14.59
CA VAL A 83 18.55 -27.79 14.09
C VAL A 83 17.19 -27.13 13.81
N ARG A 84 16.83 -26.98 12.54
CA ARG A 84 15.48 -26.56 12.13
C ARG A 84 14.47 -27.61 12.58
N PRO A 85 13.41 -27.25 13.32
CA PRO A 85 12.31 -28.19 13.57
C PRO A 85 11.61 -28.51 12.23
N PRO A 86 11.13 -29.77 12.05
CA PRO A 86 10.44 -30.15 10.84
C PRO A 86 9.15 -29.34 10.69
N ALA A 87 8.95 -28.78 9.50
CA ALA A 87 7.73 -28.07 9.15
C ALA A 87 6.53 -29.04 9.17
N ASN A 88 5.80 -29.06 10.26
CA ASN A 88 4.47 -29.65 10.28
C ASN A 88 3.57 -28.81 9.37
N ARG A 89 3.44 -29.25 8.12
CA ARG A 89 2.44 -28.72 7.18
C ARG A 89 1.06 -29.13 7.68
N VAL A 90 0.39 -28.23 8.37
CA VAL A 90 -1.06 -28.30 8.51
C VAL A 90 -1.63 -27.99 7.13
N PRO A 91 -2.39 -28.90 6.48
CA PRO A 91 -3.00 -28.60 5.19
C PRO A 91 -4.10 -27.57 5.41
N SER A 92 -3.81 -26.30 5.10
CA SER A 92 -4.82 -25.26 5.02
C SER A 92 -5.54 -25.31 3.67
N VAL A 93 -6.13 -26.43 3.33
CA VAL A 93 -7.06 -26.52 2.21
C VAL A 93 -8.39 -25.98 2.70
N LEU A 94 -8.61 -24.70 2.51
CA LEU A 94 -9.98 -24.17 2.53
C LEU A 94 -10.72 -24.71 1.30
N PRO A 95 -12.03 -24.98 1.43
CA PRO A 95 -12.83 -25.36 0.27
C PRO A 95 -12.67 -24.25 -0.79
N PRO A 96 -12.52 -24.63 -2.07
CA PRO A 96 -12.50 -23.64 -3.15
C PRO A 96 -13.76 -22.79 -3.01
N ILE A 97 -13.60 -21.48 -3.06
CA ILE A 97 -14.74 -20.58 -3.24
C ILE A 97 -15.35 -21.00 -4.56
N ASP A 98 -16.53 -21.61 -4.52
CA ASP A 98 -17.26 -21.99 -5.72
C ASP A 98 -17.70 -20.71 -6.45
N MET A 99 -16.85 -20.27 -7.35
CA MET A 99 -17.01 -19.06 -8.16
C MET A 99 -17.51 -19.39 -9.57
N GLY A 100 -18.20 -20.52 -9.73
CA GLY A 100 -18.71 -20.95 -11.02
C GLY A 100 -17.59 -21.19 -12.07
N ASN A 101 -17.78 -22.09 -12.98
CA ASN A 101 -16.78 -22.56 -13.97
C ASN A 101 -16.30 -21.54 -15.01
N ASP A 102 -16.61 -20.25 -14.86
CA ASP A 102 -16.19 -19.19 -15.78
C ASP A 102 -15.05 -18.35 -15.21
N GLU A 103 -13.83 -18.89 -15.25
CA GLU A 103 -12.60 -18.20 -14.85
C GLU A 103 -12.41 -16.86 -15.56
N SER A 104 -12.90 -16.71 -16.80
CA SER A 104 -12.82 -15.47 -17.58
C SER A 104 -13.62 -14.32 -16.94
N ASN A 105 -14.61 -14.63 -16.11
CA ASN A 105 -15.49 -13.67 -15.45
C ASN A 105 -15.01 -13.23 -14.05
N ARG A 106 -14.08 -13.94 -13.41
CA ARG A 106 -13.70 -13.67 -12.00
C ARG A 106 -13.28 -12.23 -11.77
N ILE A 107 -12.36 -11.71 -12.57
CA ILE A 107 -11.87 -10.33 -12.46
C ILE A 107 -13.02 -9.34 -12.64
N ARG A 108 -13.83 -9.53 -13.67
CA ARG A 108 -15.01 -8.70 -13.96
C ARG A 108 -16.04 -8.74 -12.82
N MET A 109 -16.30 -9.91 -12.26
CA MET A 109 -17.20 -10.05 -11.10
C MET A 109 -16.67 -9.31 -9.87
N THR A 110 -15.37 -9.43 -9.56
CA THR A 110 -14.75 -8.71 -8.45
C THR A 110 -14.87 -7.20 -8.63
N LEU A 111 -14.61 -6.67 -9.83
CA LEU A 111 -14.80 -5.26 -10.14
C LEU A 111 -16.26 -4.80 -10.00
N ARG A 112 -17.21 -5.58 -10.51
CA ARG A 112 -18.64 -5.27 -10.37
C ARG A 112 -19.10 -5.27 -8.93
N ARG A 113 -18.67 -6.24 -8.12
CA ARG A 113 -18.93 -6.27 -6.66
C ARG A 113 -18.32 -5.06 -5.94
N ALA A 114 -17.19 -4.56 -6.44
CA ALA A 114 -16.60 -3.31 -5.96
C ALA A 114 -17.39 -2.05 -6.43
N GLY A 115 -18.45 -2.21 -7.22
CA GLY A 115 -19.21 -1.11 -7.76
C GLY A 115 -18.48 -0.35 -8.88
N VAL A 116 -17.56 -1.02 -9.58
CA VAL A 116 -16.90 -0.51 -10.77
C VAL A 116 -17.75 -0.87 -11.99
N MET A 117 -18.08 0.14 -12.79
CA MET A 117 -18.75 -0.10 -14.08
C MET A 117 -17.72 -0.64 -15.08
N VAL A 118 -17.94 -1.86 -15.55
CA VAL A 118 -17.08 -2.49 -16.56
C VAL A 118 -17.75 -2.32 -17.92
N ASP A 119 -17.36 -1.25 -18.62
CA ASP A 119 -17.76 -0.99 -20.01
C ASP A 119 -16.90 -1.81 -21.00
N GLU A 120 -17.22 -1.74 -22.28
CA GLU A 120 -16.49 -2.48 -23.34
C GLU A 120 -15.02 -2.06 -23.40
N LYS A 121 -14.71 -0.78 -23.20
CA LYS A 121 -13.35 -0.26 -23.25
C LYS A 121 -12.51 -0.83 -22.09
N LEU A 122 -13.03 -0.82 -20.88
CA LEU A 122 -12.35 -1.42 -19.72
C LEU A 122 -12.24 -2.93 -19.90
N GLN A 123 -13.31 -3.59 -20.35
CA GLN A 123 -13.32 -5.04 -20.58
C GLN A 123 -12.22 -5.48 -21.54
N ALA A 124 -11.99 -4.74 -22.63
CA ALA A 124 -10.92 -5.01 -23.59
C ALA A 124 -9.51 -4.85 -23.01
N GLN A 125 -9.36 -4.10 -21.92
CA GLN A 125 -8.08 -3.87 -21.24
C GLN A 125 -7.83 -4.83 -20.09
N LEU A 126 -8.86 -5.52 -19.56
CA LEU A 126 -8.67 -6.41 -18.42
C LEU A 126 -7.74 -7.57 -18.79
N PRO A 127 -6.86 -7.99 -17.85
CA PRO A 127 -6.09 -9.22 -18.02
C PRO A 127 -7.01 -10.43 -18.05
N SER A 128 -6.59 -11.50 -18.72
CA SER A 128 -7.23 -12.79 -18.55
C SER A 128 -6.89 -13.38 -17.18
N TRP A 129 -7.76 -14.28 -16.69
CA TRP A 129 -7.49 -15.00 -15.46
C TRP A 129 -6.21 -15.85 -15.57
N THR A 130 -6.03 -16.52 -16.72
CA THR A 130 -4.82 -17.32 -17.01
C THR A 130 -3.56 -16.46 -16.98
N GLU A 131 -3.56 -15.25 -17.54
CA GLU A 131 -2.44 -14.35 -17.50
C GLU A 131 -2.11 -13.93 -16.06
N MET A 132 -3.11 -13.50 -15.28
CA MET A 132 -2.93 -13.13 -13.88
C MET A 132 -2.38 -14.31 -13.06
N THR A 133 -2.93 -15.53 -13.26
CA THR A 133 -2.46 -16.71 -12.52
C THR A 133 -1.08 -17.18 -12.94
N SER A 134 -0.65 -16.91 -14.17
CA SER A 134 0.73 -17.16 -14.59
C SER A 134 1.74 -16.27 -13.85
N LEU A 135 1.34 -15.08 -13.45
CA LEU A 135 2.18 -14.14 -12.70
C LEU A 135 2.22 -14.44 -11.20
N TYR A 136 1.07 -14.77 -10.61
CA TYR A 136 0.90 -14.79 -9.16
C TYR A 136 0.38 -16.13 -8.61
N GLY A 137 0.11 -17.10 -9.48
CA GLY A 137 -0.51 -18.37 -9.08
C GLY A 137 -2.03 -18.28 -8.95
N SER A 138 -2.67 -19.44 -8.89
CA SER A 138 -4.14 -19.57 -8.82
C SER A 138 -4.72 -19.39 -7.41
N GLN A 139 -3.87 -19.26 -6.41
CA GLN A 139 -4.25 -19.12 -5.00
C GLN A 139 -3.49 -17.95 -4.35
N PRO A 140 -4.14 -17.18 -3.47
CA PRO A 140 -3.46 -16.13 -2.72
C PRO A 140 -2.43 -16.73 -1.76
N ASN A 141 -1.33 -16.01 -1.57
CA ASN A 141 -0.23 -16.41 -0.70
C ASN A 141 -0.13 -15.48 0.50
N ILE A 142 -0.36 -16.01 1.69
CA ILE A 142 -0.22 -15.29 2.97
C ILE A 142 0.79 -16.04 3.82
N ILE A 143 1.91 -15.43 4.12
CA ILE A 143 2.98 -16.01 4.96
C ILE A 143 2.75 -15.60 6.41
N GLY A 144 2.97 -16.52 7.35
CA GLY A 144 2.89 -16.26 8.79
C GLY A 144 1.55 -16.64 9.42
N LEU A 145 0.62 -17.28 8.69
CA LEU A 145 -0.67 -17.73 9.25
C LEU A 145 -0.49 -18.74 10.38
N GLU A 146 0.58 -19.52 10.36
CA GLU A 146 0.95 -20.48 11.42
C GLU A 146 1.32 -19.80 12.75
N ARG A 147 1.61 -18.50 12.73
CA ARG A 147 1.97 -17.70 13.92
C ARG A 147 0.77 -16.95 14.53
N CYS A 148 -0.40 -17.05 13.93
CA CYS A 148 -1.60 -16.35 14.40
C CYS A 148 -2.01 -16.77 15.83
N GLU A 149 -1.89 -18.05 16.15
CA GLU A 149 -2.18 -18.54 17.49
C GLU A 149 -1.20 -17.98 18.51
N ALA A 150 0.09 -18.00 18.21
CA ALA A 150 1.12 -17.40 19.06
C ALA A 150 0.87 -15.91 19.30
N PHE A 151 0.46 -15.16 18.27
CA PHE A 151 0.07 -13.75 18.44
C PHE A 151 -1.10 -13.62 19.42
N ARG A 152 -2.19 -14.35 19.22
CA ARG A 152 -3.36 -14.26 20.10
C ARG A 152 -3.06 -14.65 21.55
N HIS A 153 -2.17 -15.63 21.77
CA HIS A 153 -1.76 -16.04 23.11
C HIS A 153 -0.80 -15.07 23.78
N SER A 154 -0.13 -14.19 23.03
CA SER A 154 0.74 -13.15 23.62
C SER A 154 -0.03 -11.94 24.15
N LEU A 155 -1.31 -11.81 23.83
CA LEU A 155 -2.15 -10.70 24.26
C LEU A 155 -2.62 -10.89 25.70
N ALA A 156 -2.65 -9.80 26.48
CA ALA A 156 -3.25 -9.82 27.82
C ALA A 156 -4.76 -10.06 27.77
N LYS A 157 -5.42 -9.49 26.75
CA LYS A 157 -6.85 -9.68 26.45
C LYS A 157 -7.03 -9.73 24.93
N PRO A 158 -7.96 -10.54 24.42
CA PRO A 158 -8.26 -10.57 22.99
C PRO A 158 -8.66 -9.21 22.40
N SER A 159 -9.29 -8.36 23.19
CA SER A 159 -9.72 -7.00 22.82
C SER A 159 -8.54 -6.03 22.62
N ASP A 160 -7.35 -6.35 23.11
CA ASP A 160 -6.16 -5.50 23.00
C ASP A 160 -5.46 -5.68 21.63
N ALA A 161 -5.87 -6.69 20.85
CA ALA A 161 -5.33 -6.93 19.53
C ALA A 161 -5.44 -5.72 18.61
N LEU A 162 -4.34 -5.40 17.96
CA LEU A 162 -4.24 -4.35 16.96
C LEU A 162 -3.75 -4.93 15.65
N ILE A 163 -4.24 -4.40 14.53
CA ILE A 163 -3.74 -4.73 13.19
C ILE A 163 -3.16 -3.48 12.58
N GLY A 164 -1.88 -3.52 12.17
CA GLY A 164 -1.18 -2.38 11.59
C GLY A 164 -0.52 -2.73 10.26
N PRO A 165 -0.83 -2.01 9.17
CA PRO A 165 -0.08 -2.12 7.92
C PRO A 165 1.38 -1.71 8.07
N ALA A 166 2.28 -2.50 7.48
CA ALA A 166 3.67 -2.19 7.19
C ALA A 166 3.96 -2.48 5.71
N GLY A 167 4.96 -1.88 5.13
CA GLY A 167 5.35 -2.11 3.74
C GLY A 167 6.19 -0.98 3.19
N MET A 168 6.98 -1.25 2.18
CA MET A 168 7.74 -0.20 1.49
C MET A 168 6.79 0.83 0.86
N PHE A 169 7.35 1.97 0.45
CA PHE A 169 6.61 2.94 -0.34
C PHE A 169 5.98 2.28 -1.57
N ASN A 170 4.83 2.74 -2.01
CA ASN A 170 4.12 2.26 -3.21
C ASN A 170 3.64 0.79 -3.19
N THR A 171 3.60 0.12 -2.04
CA THR A 171 3.15 -1.28 -1.94
C THR A 171 1.67 -1.43 -1.58
N GLY A 172 0.90 -0.34 -1.58
CA GLY A 172 -0.54 -0.40 -1.31
C GLY A 172 -0.93 -0.45 0.17
N THR A 173 -0.05 -0.03 1.08
CA THR A 173 -0.33 0.00 2.53
C THR A 173 -1.59 0.80 2.89
N ASN A 174 -1.87 1.90 2.19
CA ASN A 174 -3.10 2.68 2.40
C ASN A 174 -4.34 1.96 1.85
N PHE A 175 -4.19 1.19 0.77
CA PHE A 175 -5.27 0.36 0.25
C PHE A 175 -5.63 -0.74 1.27
N LEU A 176 -4.65 -1.43 1.83
CA LEU A 176 -4.86 -2.40 2.91
C LEU A 176 -5.51 -1.73 4.13
N GLU A 177 -5.01 -0.57 4.56
CA GLU A 177 -5.57 0.19 5.68
C GLU A 177 -7.06 0.44 5.49
N GLN A 178 -7.46 1.03 4.36
CA GLN A 178 -8.86 1.31 4.06
C GLN A 178 -9.70 0.03 4.02
N MET A 179 -9.21 -1.03 3.39
CA MET A 179 -9.90 -2.31 3.32
C MET A 179 -10.11 -2.92 4.71
N LEU A 180 -9.13 -2.82 5.61
CA LEU A 180 -9.24 -3.26 7.01
C LEU A 180 -10.29 -2.42 7.76
N TYR A 181 -10.24 -1.10 7.67
CA TYR A 181 -11.25 -0.22 8.31
C TYR A 181 -12.66 -0.51 7.84
N LEU A 182 -12.84 -0.81 6.57
CA LEU A 182 -14.16 -1.09 6.00
C LEU A 182 -14.73 -2.44 6.47
N ASN A 183 -13.88 -3.44 6.67
CA ASN A 183 -14.33 -4.84 6.75
C ASN A 183 -13.99 -5.56 8.05
N CYS A 184 -12.95 -5.16 8.79
CA CYS A 184 -12.45 -5.88 9.96
C CYS A 184 -12.79 -5.17 11.28
N GLN A 185 -13.07 -5.93 12.31
CA GLN A 185 -13.20 -5.45 13.69
C GLN A 185 -12.65 -6.47 14.68
N ILE A 186 -11.97 -5.99 15.71
CA ILE A 186 -11.62 -6.78 16.89
C ILE A 186 -12.81 -6.67 17.85
N PRO A 187 -13.42 -7.80 18.28
CA PRO A 187 -14.49 -7.79 19.26
C PRO A 187 -14.05 -7.11 20.56
N ASP A 188 -14.96 -6.36 21.16
CA ASP A 188 -14.78 -5.68 22.45
C ASP A 188 -13.57 -4.72 22.51
N SER A 189 -13.02 -4.34 21.36
CA SER A 189 -11.95 -3.35 21.30
C SER A 189 -12.45 -2.00 21.79
N THR A 190 -11.71 -1.40 22.72
CA THR A 190 -11.99 -0.06 23.26
C THR A 190 -11.51 1.05 22.34
N ILE A 191 -10.75 0.72 21.30
CA ILE A 191 -10.24 1.69 20.33
C ILE A 191 -11.32 2.02 19.31
N SER A 192 -11.54 3.31 19.06
CA SER A 192 -12.57 3.82 18.13
C SER A 192 -12.50 3.23 16.72
N THR A 193 -11.32 2.75 16.31
CA THR A 193 -11.07 2.10 15.01
C THR A 193 -11.30 0.60 15.03
N ASN A 194 -11.92 0.05 16.09
CA ASN A 194 -12.13 -1.40 16.26
C ASN A 194 -10.85 -2.25 16.14
N GLY A 195 -9.73 -1.76 16.66
CA GLY A 195 -8.44 -2.43 16.61
C GLY A 195 -7.63 -2.22 15.33
N MET A 196 -8.19 -1.52 14.33
CA MET A 196 -7.45 -1.21 13.10
C MET A 196 -6.56 0.02 13.30
N ARG A 197 -5.31 -0.08 12.89
CA ARG A 197 -4.35 1.02 12.92
C ARG A 197 -4.00 1.49 11.52
N ARG A 198 -3.59 2.76 11.41
CA ARG A 198 -3.08 3.32 10.16
C ARG A 198 -1.74 2.70 9.74
N ASN A 199 -0.93 2.30 10.71
CA ASN A 199 0.39 1.71 10.52
C ASN A 199 0.82 0.95 11.80
N VAL A 200 1.88 0.18 11.67
CA VAL A 200 2.59 -0.38 12.84
C VAL A 200 3.19 0.74 13.70
N PRO A 201 3.31 0.55 15.03
CA PRO A 201 3.79 1.60 15.94
C PRO A 201 5.18 2.16 15.60
N TRP A 202 6.10 1.33 15.12
CA TRP A 202 7.46 1.72 14.75
C TRP A 202 7.60 2.38 13.37
N GLY A 203 6.48 2.62 12.67
CA GLY A 203 6.42 3.32 11.40
C GLY A 203 6.09 2.42 10.21
N LYS A 204 5.20 2.91 9.35
CA LYS A 204 4.63 2.16 8.20
C LYS A 204 5.69 1.62 7.23
N HIS A 205 6.73 2.41 6.97
CA HIS A 205 7.73 2.15 5.93
C HIS A 205 9.12 1.83 6.47
N THR A 206 9.26 1.74 7.79
CA THR A 206 10.55 1.47 8.45
C THR A 206 10.93 0.00 8.38
N PRO A 207 12.24 -0.33 8.42
CA PRO A 207 12.72 -1.70 8.48
C PRO A 207 12.19 -2.48 9.70
N ALA A 208 12.14 -3.80 9.60
CA ALA A 208 11.69 -4.69 10.68
C ALA A 208 12.46 -4.51 11.99
N SER A 209 13.76 -4.20 11.90
CA SER A 209 14.64 -3.97 13.06
C SER A 209 14.23 -2.80 13.94
N TRP A 210 13.49 -1.82 13.40
CA TRP A 210 13.02 -0.67 14.17
C TRP A 210 12.03 -1.05 15.28
N ARG A 211 11.34 -2.16 15.13
CA ARG A 211 10.47 -2.71 16.19
C ARG A 211 11.24 -2.99 17.49
N LEU A 212 12.52 -3.37 17.40
CA LEU A 212 13.36 -3.68 18.56
C LEU A 212 13.74 -2.42 19.35
N HIS A 213 13.72 -1.25 18.70
CA HIS A 213 14.07 0.04 19.29
C HIS A 213 12.85 0.91 19.57
N PHE A 214 11.64 0.35 19.39
CA PHE A 214 10.39 1.05 19.63
C PHE A 214 10.15 1.25 21.13
N ASP A 215 9.90 2.49 21.52
CA ASP A 215 9.57 2.88 22.88
C ASP A 215 8.08 3.23 22.97
N ALA A 216 7.30 2.38 23.62
CA ALA A 216 5.86 2.54 23.75
C ALA A 216 5.47 3.79 24.54
N GLU A 217 6.31 4.27 25.48
CA GLU A 217 6.02 5.48 26.26
C GLU A 217 6.09 6.73 25.37
N VAL A 218 7.02 6.73 24.40
CA VAL A 218 7.17 7.85 23.44
C VAL A 218 6.05 7.84 22.41
N ASP A 219 5.54 6.66 22.03
CA ASP A 219 4.57 6.49 20.93
C ASP A 219 3.12 6.33 21.43
N GLY A 220 2.78 6.98 22.52
CA GLY A 220 1.40 7.09 23.02
C GLY A 220 0.85 5.83 23.70
N GLY A 221 1.73 5.03 24.30
CA GLY A 221 1.35 3.88 25.13
C GLY A 221 0.88 2.65 24.32
N VAL A 222 1.09 2.63 23.01
CA VAL A 222 0.72 1.47 22.17
C VAL A 222 1.81 0.43 22.20
N SER A 223 1.51 -0.74 22.74
CA SER A 223 2.45 -1.87 22.74
C SER A 223 2.70 -2.40 21.33
N HIS A 224 3.97 -2.57 20.98
CA HIS A 224 4.34 -3.21 19.72
C HIS A 224 4.02 -4.71 19.72
N THR A 225 3.89 -5.35 20.90
CA THR A 225 3.52 -6.77 21.03
C THR A 225 2.04 -7.02 20.77
N ASP A 226 1.19 -6.02 21.03
CA ASP A 226 -0.25 -6.13 20.82
C ASP A 226 -0.64 -5.81 19.35
N THR A 227 0.33 -5.38 18.53
CA THR A 227 0.12 -5.07 17.13
C THR A 227 0.58 -6.21 16.23
N LEU A 228 -0.34 -6.82 15.48
CA LEU A 228 -0.04 -7.74 14.38
C LEU A 228 0.34 -6.94 13.13
N PRO A 229 1.60 -6.97 12.68
CA PRO A 229 2.00 -6.32 11.44
C PRO A 229 1.47 -7.09 10.24
N ILE A 230 0.85 -6.37 9.31
CA ILE A 230 0.51 -6.89 7.99
C ILE A 230 1.44 -6.24 6.98
N VAL A 231 2.44 -6.98 6.58
CA VAL A 231 3.51 -6.53 5.70
C VAL A 231 3.08 -6.67 4.25
N MET A 232 2.87 -5.53 3.59
CA MET A 232 2.52 -5.50 2.17
C MET A 232 3.77 -5.66 1.31
N VAL A 233 3.84 -6.75 0.56
CA VAL A 233 4.84 -6.95 -0.49
C VAL A 233 4.20 -6.73 -1.86
N LYS A 234 4.97 -6.27 -2.82
CA LYS A 234 4.57 -6.08 -4.21
C LYS A 234 5.64 -6.67 -5.13
N ASP A 235 5.21 -7.20 -6.28
CA ASP A 235 6.13 -7.70 -7.31
C ASP A 235 7.28 -6.71 -7.51
N PRO A 236 8.54 -7.13 -7.35
CA PRO A 236 9.67 -6.22 -7.33
C PRO A 236 9.78 -5.37 -8.60
N MET A 237 9.45 -5.91 -9.78
CA MET A 237 9.52 -5.15 -11.03
C MET A 237 8.49 -4.02 -11.04
N THR A 238 7.23 -4.33 -10.73
CA THR A 238 6.16 -3.33 -10.73
C THR A 238 6.28 -2.36 -9.55
N TRP A 239 6.92 -2.79 -8.45
CA TRP A 239 7.26 -1.91 -7.34
C TRP A 239 8.32 -0.88 -7.75
N MET A 240 9.44 -1.30 -8.37
CA MET A 240 10.49 -0.40 -8.85
C MET A 240 9.96 0.63 -9.84
N GLN A 241 9.09 0.24 -10.78
CA GLN A 241 8.38 1.19 -11.65
C GLN A 241 7.52 2.20 -10.87
N SER A 242 6.91 1.75 -9.76
CA SER A 242 6.11 2.65 -8.94
C SER A 242 6.97 3.66 -8.18
N MET A 243 8.20 3.28 -7.83
CA MET A 243 9.19 4.19 -7.25
C MET A 243 9.60 5.30 -8.22
N CYS A 244 9.69 5.02 -9.53
CA CYS A 244 9.94 6.05 -10.54
C CYS A 244 8.89 7.18 -10.53
N ARG A 245 7.62 6.85 -10.26
CA ARG A 245 6.55 7.85 -10.22
C ARG A 245 6.50 8.63 -8.91
N HIS A 246 6.75 7.93 -7.79
CA HIS A 246 6.66 8.49 -6.45
C HIS A 246 7.79 7.94 -5.58
N PRO A 247 8.98 8.54 -5.61
CA PRO A 247 10.15 8.06 -4.88
C PRO A 247 10.04 8.22 -3.35
N TYR A 248 9.17 9.13 -2.89
CA TYR A 248 9.00 9.51 -1.47
C TYR A 248 10.34 9.87 -0.82
N ALA A 249 10.77 9.10 0.20
CA ALA A 249 12.02 9.31 0.93
C ALA A 249 13.23 8.63 0.27
N ALA A 250 13.03 7.93 -0.85
CA ALA A 250 14.13 7.32 -1.59
C ALA A 250 14.75 8.31 -2.57
N THR A 251 16.06 8.24 -2.70
CA THR A 251 16.84 9.05 -3.64
C THR A 251 17.83 8.15 -4.38
N TRP A 252 17.79 8.18 -5.72
CA TRP A 252 18.76 7.52 -6.61
C TRP A 252 18.84 8.30 -7.92
N ARG A 253 19.89 8.07 -8.70
CA ARG A 253 20.10 8.77 -9.96
C ARG A 253 19.41 8.02 -11.10
N HIS A 254 18.52 8.68 -11.82
CA HIS A 254 17.81 8.13 -12.97
C HIS A 254 17.36 9.26 -13.90
N THR A 255 16.99 8.92 -15.13
CA THR A 255 16.35 9.81 -16.07
C THR A 255 14.88 9.40 -16.29
N GLN A 256 14.08 10.26 -16.93
CA GLN A 256 12.71 9.85 -17.34
C GLN A 256 12.73 8.73 -18.40
N LYS A 257 13.82 8.63 -19.17
CA LYS A 257 13.97 7.60 -20.21
C LYS A 257 14.49 6.27 -19.67
N HIS A 258 15.25 6.32 -18.57
CA HIS A 258 15.80 5.15 -17.90
C HIS A 258 15.45 5.19 -16.40
N CYS A 259 14.33 4.59 -16.03
CA CYS A 259 13.88 4.37 -14.68
C CYS A 259 13.12 3.03 -14.64
N PRO A 260 13.53 2.09 -13.79
CA PRO A 260 14.16 2.30 -12.47
C PRO A 260 15.67 2.56 -12.46
N ASN A 261 16.43 2.31 -13.52
CA ASN A 261 17.87 2.50 -13.60
C ASN A 261 18.61 1.81 -12.44
N LEU A 262 18.83 0.53 -12.57
CA LEU A 262 19.57 -0.29 -11.57
C LEU A 262 21.05 -0.31 -11.86
N VAL A 263 21.39 -0.28 -13.15
CA VAL A 263 22.75 -0.36 -13.69
C VAL A 263 22.93 0.72 -14.76
N ALA A 264 23.90 1.59 -14.57
CA ALA A 264 24.18 2.66 -15.53
C ALA A 264 24.49 2.10 -16.92
N ASN A 265 23.87 2.65 -17.94
CA ASN A 265 24.17 2.41 -19.34
C ASN A 265 24.90 3.60 -19.97
N ASP A 266 25.26 3.49 -21.24
CA ASP A 266 26.06 4.50 -21.93
C ASP A 266 25.32 5.85 -22.01
N SER A 267 23.99 5.83 -22.20
CA SER A 267 23.16 7.06 -22.21
C SER A 267 23.07 7.72 -20.84
N ASP A 268 23.17 6.97 -19.75
CA ASP A 268 23.25 7.53 -18.41
C ASP A 268 24.59 8.22 -18.17
N GLU A 269 25.68 7.61 -18.64
CA GLU A 269 27.02 8.17 -18.54
C GLU A 269 27.15 9.49 -19.31
N GLU A 270 26.51 9.61 -20.50
CA GLU A 270 26.46 10.85 -21.29
C GLU A 270 25.81 12.03 -20.52
N VAL A 271 24.86 11.74 -19.63
CA VAL A 271 24.21 12.75 -18.79
C VAL A 271 24.79 12.82 -17.37
N GLY A 272 25.96 12.22 -17.15
CA GLY A 272 26.71 12.27 -15.89
C GLY A 272 26.16 11.39 -14.78
N ILE A 273 25.37 10.35 -15.12
CA ILE A 273 24.94 9.33 -14.18
C ILE A 273 25.91 8.15 -14.29
N HIS A 274 26.78 8.00 -13.31
CA HIS A 274 27.77 6.94 -13.27
C HIS A 274 27.40 5.94 -12.19
N GLY A 275 27.44 4.65 -12.53
CA GLY A 275 27.24 3.57 -11.59
C GLY A 275 28.47 3.33 -10.71
N ARG A 276 28.29 2.57 -9.64
CA ARG A 276 29.34 2.19 -8.69
C ARG A 276 29.76 0.73 -8.88
N GLY A 277 31.03 0.48 -8.60
CA GLY A 277 31.61 -0.87 -8.66
C GLY A 277 31.67 -1.48 -10.05
N PRO A 278 32.02 -2.78 -10.14
CA PRO A 278 32.18 -3.49 -11.42
C PRO A 278 30.89 -3.62 -12.20
N ASP A 279 29.77 -3.75 -11.50
CA ASP A 279 28.44 -3.90 -12.09
C ASP A 279 27.78 -2.54 -12.45
N LYS A 280 28.46 -1.41 -12.20
CA LYS A 280 27.96 -0.06 -12.43
C LYS A 280 26.57 0.20 -11.81
N THR A 281 26.33 -0.30 -10.59
CA THR A 281 25.05 -0.19 -9.90
C THR A 281 24.71 1.24 -9.50
N ILE A 282 23.45 1.58 -9.50
CA ILE A 282 22.94 2.88 -9.07
C ILE A 282 22.47 2.81 -7.61
N GLU A 283 23.29 3.36 -6.71
CA GLU A 283 23.02 3.39 -5.28
C GLU A 283 21.70 4.12 -4.97
N VAL A 284 20.94 3.53 -4.07
CA VAL A 284 19.70 4.09 -3.52
C VAL A 284 19.92 4.43 -2.06
N SER A 285 19.55 5.63 -1.64
CA SER A 285 19.47 6.00 -0.24
C SER A 285 18.03 6.28 0.17
N ILE A 286 17.64 5.83 1.36
CA ILE A 286 16.34 6.14 1.96
C ILE A 286 16.57 6.84 3.29
N ARG A 287 15.92 7.99 3.47
CA ARG A 287 15.91 8.73 4.72
C ARG A 287 14.59 8.49 5.44
N TYR A 288 14.61 7.61 6.44
CA TYR A 288 13.44 7.39 7.28
C TYR A 288 13.25 8.56 8.26
N ASN A 289 12.00 9.00 8.44
CA ASN A 289 11.61 10.06 9.40
C ASN A 289 12.33 11.41 9.22
N GLY A 290 12.88 11.71 8.03
CA GLY A 290 13.56 12.97 7.77
C GLY A 290 14.90 13.15 8.50
N ASN A 291 15.33 12.19 9.32
CA ASN A 291 16.57 12.25 10.10
C ASN A 291 17.74 11.62 9.34
N LYS A 292 18.93 12.24 9.42
CA LYS A 292 20.15 11.70 8.79
C LYS A 292 20.56 10.35 9.39
N ASP A 293 20.35 10.15 10.69
CA ASP A 293 20.70 8.92 11.39
C ASP A 293 19.80 7.73 11.02
N GLY A 294 18.66 7.99 10.37
CA GLY A 294 17.75 6.98 9.81
C GLY A 294 17.94 6.72 8.32
N THR A 295 19.08 7.11 7.74
CA THR A 295 19.36 6.87 6.32
C THR A 295 20.00 5.50 6.12
N THR A 296 19.45 4.70 5.19
CA THR A 296 20.05 3.45 4.73
C THR A 296 20.53 3.61 3.29
N HIS A 297 21.52 2.81 2.91
CA HIS A 297 22.12 2.80 1.59
C HIS A 297 22.09 1.39 1.03
N HIS A 298 21.69 1.25 -0.23
CA HIS A 298 21.54 -0.01 -0.94
C HIS A 298 22.17 0.11 -2.34
N ASN A 299 22.78 -0.94 -2.85
CA ASN A 299 23.47 -0.89 -4.16
C ASN A 299 22.52 -0.57 -5.31
N SER A 300 21.24 -0.94 -5.18
CA SER A 300 20.19 -0.67 -6.17
C SER A 300 18.80 -0.70 -5.53
N LEU A 301 17.75 -0.39 -6.31
CA LEU A 301 16.37 -0.62 -5.89
C LEU A 301 16.08 -2.12 -5.67
N ALA A 302 16.73 -3.02 -6.40
CA ALA A 302 16.57 -4.46 -6.21
C ALA A 302 17.14 -4.90 -4.86
N ASP A 303 18.34 -4.40 -4.50
CA ASP A 303 18.94 -4.69 -3.18
C ASP A 303 18.13 -4.10 -2.04
N LEU A 304 17.59 -2.89 -2.22
CA LEU A 304 16.67 -2.31 -1.25
C LEU A 304 15.45 -3.20 -1.01
N TRP A 305 14.85 -3.77 -2.08
CA TRP A 305 13.74 -4.71 -1.96
C TRP A 305 14.14 -5.97 -1.20
N ASN A 306 15.31 -6.54 -1.52
CA ASN A 306 15.86 -7.71 -0.85
C ASN A 306 16.07 -7.47 0.65
N ASP A 307 16.73 -6.37 1.00
CA ASP A 307 17.10 -6.05 2.39
C ASP A 307 15.87 -5.80 3.23
N TRP A 308 14.92 -5.01 2.72
CA TRP A 308 13.73 -4.63 3.46
C TRP A 308 12.79 -5.82 3.69
N TYR A 309 12.51 -6.60 2.64
CA TYR A 309 11.62 -7.77 2.76
C TYR A 309 12.31 -8.96 3.41
N GLY A 310 13.60 -9.14 3.20
CA GLY A 310 14.40 -10.12 3.91
C GLY A 310 14.32 -9.93 5.42
N ALA A 311 14.51 -8.70 5.90
CA ALA A 311 14.41 -8.36 7.32
C ALA A 311 13.03 -8.68 7.92
N TYR A 312 11.93 -8.42 7.19
CA TYR A 312 10.60 -8.79 7.64
C TYR A 312 10.32 -10.29 7.52
N TYR A 313 10.82 -10.94 6.47
CA TYR A 313 10.66 -12.38 6.28
C TYR A 313 11.37 -13.18 7.38
N GLU A 314 12.57 -12.78 7.75
CA GLU A 314 13.41 -13.42 8.76
C GLU A 314 13.03 -13.06 10.21
N ALA A 315 12.19 -12.05 10.41
CA ALA A 315 11.78 -11.62 11.75
C ALA A 315 11.11 -12.76 12.54
N GLU A 316 11.42 -12.89 13.82
CA GLU A 316 10.92 -13.98 14.66
C GLU A 316 9.53 -13.72 15.26
N TYR A 317 9.11 -12.45 15.34
CA TYR A 317 7.81 -12.09 15.91
C TYR A 317 6.64 -12.41 14.97
N PRO A 318 5.42 -12.63 15.50
CA PRO A 318 4.22 -12.87 14.71
C PRO A 318 3.95 -11.71 13.75
N ARG A 319 3.75 -12.03 12.48
CA ARG A 319 3.42 -11.10 11.39
C ARG A 319 2.76 -11.85 10.25
N LEU A 320 2.05 -11.14 9.40
CA LEU A 320 1.63 -11.66 8.09
C LEU A 320 2.35 -10.91 6.98
N ILE A 321 2.77 -11.61 5.94
CA ILE A 321 3.25 -11.00 4.68
C ILE A 321 2.21 -11.31 3.62
N VAL A 322 1.70 -10.25 2.97
CA VAL A 322 0.59 -10.30 2.03
C VAL A 322 0.98 -9.59 0.74
N ARG A 323 0.77 -10.23 -0.40
CA ARG A 323 1.01 -9.58 -1.68
C ARG A 323 -0.07 -8.55 -1.98
N TYR A 324 0.36 -7.41 -2.52
CA TYR A 324 -0.54 -6.37 -3.03
C TYR A 324 -1.51 -6.94 -4.09
N GLU A 325 -0.98 -7.79 -4.96
CA GLU A 325 -1.73 -8.43 -6.02
C GLU A 325 -2.80 -9.38 -5.48
N ASP A 326 -2.51 -10.12 -4.40
CA ASP A 326 -3.53 -10.95 -3.75
C ASP A 326 -4.64 -10.12 -3.10
N LEU A 327 -4.29 -8.98 -2.50
CA LEU A 327 -5.29 -8.07 -1.97
C LEU A 327 -6.16 -7.47 -3.10
N LEU A 328 -5.62 -7.34 -4.31
CA LEU A 328 -6.33 -6.82 -5.48
C LEU A 328 -7.25 -7.86 -6.12
N PHE A 329 -6.79 -9.11 -6.28
CA PHE A 329 -7.50 -10.17 -7.00
C PHE A 329 -8.32 -11.10 -6.08
N TYR A 330 -7.96 -11.21 -4.79
CA TYR A 330 -8.63 -12.05 -3.79
C TYR A 330 -8.93 -11.28 -2.49
N PRO A 331 -9.50 -10.05 -2.56
CA PRO A 331 -9.59 -9.15 -1.40
C PRO A 331 -10.32 -9.76 -0.21
N GLU A 332 -11.43 -10.48 -0.42
CA GLU A 332 -12.22 -11.08 0.66
C GLU A 332 -11.45 -12.16 1.41
N PHE A 333 -10.77 -13.02 0.67
CA PHE A 333 -9.95 -14.07 1.27
C PHE A 333 -8.83 -13.47 2.14
N VAL A 334 -8.08 -12.53 1.55
CA VAL A 334 -6.95 -11.90 2.21
C VAL A 334 -7.39 -11.17 3.48
N LEU A 335 -8.45 -10.35 3.38
CA LEU A 335 -8.95 -9.60 4.53
C LEU A 335 -9.52 -10.51 5.62
N THR A 336 -10.25 -11.57 5.24
CA THR A 336 -10.81 -12.52 6.19
C THR A 336 -9.70 -13.21 6.98
N LYS A 337 -8.68 -13.73 6.29
CA LYS A 337 -7.54 -14.38 6.94
C LYS A 337 -6.73 -13.44 7.82
N THR A 338 -6.46 -12.24 7.32
CA THR A 338 -5.76 -11.20 8.07
C THR A 338 -6.51 -10.82 9.36
N CYS A 339 -7.81 -10.59 9.24
CA CYS A 339 -8.68 -10.24 10.37
C CYS A 339 -8.75 -11.37 11.41
N GLN A 340 -8.99 -12.61 10.96
CA GLN A 340 -9.07 -13.79 11.83
C GLN A 340 -7.75 -14.08 12.55
N CYS A 341 -6.61 -13.81 11.92
CA CYS A 341 -5.29 -13.98 12.51
C CYS A 341 -5.15 -13.21 13.83
N ALA A 342 -5.67 -12.00 13.88
CA ALA A 342 -5.68 -11.18 15.09
C ALA A 342 -6.87 -11.45 16.05
N GLY A 343 -7.68 -12.48 15.78
CA GLY A 343 -8.91 -12.74 16.56
C GLY A 343 -10.09 -11.87 16.15
N GLY A 344 -9.96 -11.14 15.05
CA GLY A 344 -11.01 -10.26 14.53
C GLY A 344 -12.10 -11.00 13.74
N LYS A 345 -13.16 -10.27 13.41
CA LYS A 345 -14.31 -10.72 12.62
C LYS A 345 -14.57 -9.74 11.48
N ILE A 346 -15.08 -10.25 10.37
CA ILE A 346 -15.60 -9.40 9.30
C ILE A 346 -16.88 -8.71 9.79
N LYS A 347 -16.98 -7.40 9.57
CA LYS A 347 -18.05 -6.55 10.13
C LYS A 347 -19.46 -6.86 9.60
N SER A 348 -19.54 -7.34 8.38
CA SER A 348 -20.82 -7.50 7.68
C SER A 348 -20.71 -8.60 6.63
N GLU A 349 -21.83 -9.25 6.29
CA GLU A 349 -21.91 -10.19 5.17
C GLU A 349 -21.67 -9.50 3.83
N ASN A 350 -21.93 -8.19 3.73
CA ASN A 350 -21.65 -7.38 2.54
C ASN A 350 -20.24 -6.80 2.63
N PHE A 351 -19.27 -7.48 2.02
CA PHE A 351 -17.90 -7.03 1.93
C PHE A 351 -17.81 -5.71 1.15
N ARG A 352 -17.06 -4.75 1.70
CA ARG A 352 -16.93 -3.39 1.15
C ARG A 352 -15.57 -3.22 0.48
N PHE A 353 -15.58 -2.65 -0.73
CA PHE A 353 -14.39 -2.44 -1.52
C PHE A 353 -13.95 -0.97 -1.54
N GLN A 354 -12.65 -0.75 -1.47
CA GLN A 354 -12.03 0.55 -1.78
C GLN A 354 -11.78 0.63 -3.29
N LYS A 355 -12.72 1.19 -4.06
CA LYS A 355 -12.63 1.26 -5.52
C LYS A 355 -11.85 2.44 -6.06
N ASN A 356 -11.86 3.56 -5.33
CA ASN A 356 -11.13 4.78 -5.68
C ASN A 356 -9.68 4.71 -5.19
N PRO A 357 -8.78 5.54 -5.74
CA PRO A 357 -7.45 5.66 -5.17
C PRO A 357 -7.49 5.89 -3.65
N ALA A 358 -6.67 5.15 -2.91
CA ALA A 358 -6.65 5.24 -1.44
C ALA A 358 -5.98 6.52 -0.92
N LYS A 359 -5.36 7.28 -1.82
CA LYS A 359 -4.81 8.62 -1.57
C LYS A 359 -5.22 9.55 -2.71
N GLY A 360 -5.61 10.78 -2.34
CA GLY A 360 -5.90 11.86 -3.28
C GLY A 360 -4.92 13.03 -3.10
N GLY A 361 -5.10 14.08 -3.91
CA GLY A 361 -4.30 15.31 -3.89
C GLY A 361 -3.11 15.30 -4.84
N ALA A 362 -2.52 16.47 -5.08
CA ALA A 362 -1.45 16.67 -6.06
C ALA A 362 -0.21 15.79 -5.83
N ALA A 363 0.14 15.52 -4.56
CA ALA A 363 1.27 14.64 -4.22
C ALA A 363 1.04 13.17 -4.60
N HIS A 364 -0.18 12.80 -4.99
CA HIS A 364 -0.58 11.44 -5.36
C HIS A 364 -1.29 11.39 -6.70
N GLU A 365 -1.08 12.41 -7.52
CA GLU A 365 -1.59 12.45 -8.89
C GLU A 365 -1.13 11.22 -9.68
N GLY A 366 -2.03 10.62 -10.45
CA GLY A 366 -1.76 9.36 -11.15
C GLY A 366 -1.84 8.09 -10.27
N SER A 367 -2.29 8.20 -9.00
CA SER A 367 -2.63 7.02 -8.20
C SER A 367 -3.82 6.29 -8.82
N SER A 368 -3.67 4.98 -9.00
CA SER A 368 -4.67 4.15 -9.68
C SER A 368 -5.82 3.76 -8.75
N GLY A 369 -7.04 3.83 -9.25
CA GLY A 369 -8.18 3.13 -8.67
C GLY A 369 -8.08 1.61 -8.89
N MET A 370 -9.05 0.88 -8.35
CA MET A 370 -9.04 -0.60 -8.41
C MET A 370 -9.02 -1.14 -9.85
N ALA A 371 -9.80 -0.54 -10.74
CA ALA A 371 -9.86 -0.99 -12.16
C ALA A 371 -8.52 -0.83 -12.88
N GLU A 372 -7.91 0.36 -12.75
CA GLU A 372 -6.61 0.65 -13.36
C GLU A 372 -5.49 -0.21 -12.75
N ALA A 373 -5.57 -0.47 -11.44
CA ALA A 373 -4.63 -1.35 -10.77
C ALA A 373 -4.74 -2.80 -11.28
N VAL A 374 -5.96 -3.30 -11.49
CA VAL A 374 -6.20 -4.63 -12.06
C VAL A 374 -5.62 -4.73 -13.48
N VAL A 375 -5.87 -3.74 -14.34
CA VAL A 375 -5.30 -3.70 -15.70
C VAL A 375 -3.76 -3.65 -15.63
N LYS A 376 -3.22 -2.80 -14.78
CA LYS A 376 -1.78 -2.57 -14.71
C LYS A 376 -1.01 -3.77 -14.17
N TYR A 377 -1.48 -4.36 -13.08
CA TYR A 377 -0.73 -5.40 -12.37
C TYR A 377 -1.12 -6.82 -12.77
N GLY A 378 -2.22 -7.01 -13.50
CA GLY A 378 -2.65 -8.31 -14.00
C GLY A 378 -2.04 -8.72 -15.34
N LYS A 379 -1.28 -7.83 -16.01
CA LYS A 379 -0.71 -8.08 -17.33
C LYS A 379 0.79 -8.28 -17.28
N ALA A 380 1.28 -9.37 -17.87
CA ALA A 380 2.69 -9.73 -17.92
C ALA A 380 3.54 -8.69 -18.68
N GLU A 381 2.99 -8.10 -19.74
CA GLU A 381 3.65 -7.08 -20.56
C GLU A 381 4.02 -5.82 -19.76
N ASN A 382 3.27 -5.50 -18.72
CA ASN A 382 3.52 -4.33 -17.87
C ASN A 382 4.64 -4.54 -16.87
N ARG A 383 5.08 -5.78 -16.65
CA ARG A 383 6.00 -6.12 -15.56
C ARG A 383 7.38 -5.52 -15.73
N PHE A 384 7.85 -5.34 -16.97
CA PHE A 384 9.21 -4.89 -17.27
C PHE A 384 9.27 -3.53 -17.99
N VAL A 385 8.22 -2.76 -17.95
CA VAL A 385 8.22 -1.41 -18.54
C VAL A 385 9.26 -0.54 -17.85
N GLY A 386 10.14 0.08 -18.62
CA GLY A 386 11.20 0.97 -18.13
C GLY A 386 12.52 0.29 -17.79
N PHE A 387 12.59 -1.06 -17.85
CA PHE A 387 13.83 -1.81 -17.66
C PHE A 387 14.54 -2.03 -19.02
N ASP A 388 15.80 -1.72 -19.08
CA ASP A 388 16.64 -2.10 -20.21
C ASP A 388 17.18 -3.56 -20.06
N ALA A 389 18.02 -3.99 -20.98
CA ALA A 389 18.58 -5.35 -20.95
C ALA A 389 19.55 -5.56 -19.78
N LYS A 390 20.32 -4.51 -19.40
CA LYS A 390 21.26 -4.57 -18.27
C LYS A 390 20.50 -4.67 -16.95
N ASP A 391 19.43 -3.87 -16.77
CA ASP A 391 18.56 -3.95 -15.61
C ASP A 391 17.90 -5.32 -15.46
N LYS A 392 17.37 -5.89 -16.55
CA LYS A 392 16.77 -7.23 -16.54
C LYS A 392 17.77 -8.31 -16.15
N SER A 393 18.99 -8.25 -16.70
CA SER A 393 20.07 -9.15 -16.31
C SER A 393 20.43 -8.99 -14.83
N TYR A 394 20.50 -7.74 -14.36
CA TYR A 394 20.82 -7.45 -12.97
C TYR A 394 19.77 -8.04 -12.01
N VAL A 395 18.50 -7.78 -12.22
CA VAL A 395 17.45 -8.31 -11.35
C VAL A 395 17.36 -9.83 -11.36
N ALA A 396 17.60 -10.47 -12.52
CA ALA A 396 17.63 -11.93 -12.64
C ALA A 396 18.72 -12.58 -11.77
N ASN A 397 19.84 -11.88 -11.54
CA ASN A 397 20.97 -12.38 -10.77
C ASN A 397 21.01 -11.91 -9.32
N HIS A 398 20.42 -10.75 -8.99
CA HIS A 398 20.57 -10.10 -7.67
C HIS A 398 19.33 -10.13 -6.80
N LEU A 399 18.13 -10.34 -7.36
CA LEU A 399 16.97 -10.55 -6.50
C LEU A 399 17.09 -11.89 -5.76
N ARG A 400 16.79 -11.85 -4.47
CA ARG A 400 16.80 -13.04 -3.60
C ARG A 400 15.78 -14.06 -4.09
N ARG A 401 16.28 -15.19 -4.60
CA ARG A 401 15.42 -16.27 -5.15
C ARG A 401 14.52 -16.88 -4.10
N ASP A 402 15.03 -17.06 -2.88
CA ASP A 402 14.26 -17.57 -1.75
C ASP A 402 13.05 -16.67 -1.45
N LEU A 403 13.20 -15.34 -1.48
CA LEU A 403 12.09 -14.42 -1.29
C LEU A 403 11.09 -14.48 -2.45
N LEU A 404 11.56 -14.56 -3.70
CA LEU A 404 10.67 -14.69 -4.86
C LEU A 404 9.86 -15.99 -4.79
N GLU A 405 10.49 -17.10 -4.41
CA GLU A 405 9.84 -18.41 -4.24
C GLU A 405 8.83 -18.40 -3.11
N GLU A 406 9.19 -17.87 -1.94
CA GLU A 406 8.30 -17.77 -0.77
C GLU A 406 7.11 -16.85 -1.05
N PHE A 407 7.33 -15.73 -1.70
CA PHE A 407 6.28 -14.80 -2.07
C PHE A 407 5.51 -15.24 -3.33
N LYS A 408 5.89 -16.34 -3.97
CA LYS A 408 5.24 -16.88 -5.18
C LYS A 408 5.19 -15.87 -6.32
N TYR A 409 6.26 -15.12 -6.52
CA TYR A 409 6.44 -14.31 -7.71
C TYR A 409 7.10 -15.12 -8.82
N SER A 410 6.63 -14.95 -10.05
CA SER A 410 7.21 -15.64 -11.20
C SER A 410 8.68 -15.26 -11.38
N PRO A 411 9.55 -16.24 -11.72
CA PRO A 411 10.95 -15.98 -12.01
C PRO A 411 11.13 -14.92 -13.10
N ILE A 412 12.27 -14.29 -13.07
CA ILE A 412 12.69 -13.34 -14.11
C ILE A 412 13.34 -14.16 -15.21
N GLN A 413 12.73 -14.19 -16.38
CA GLN A 413 13.24 -14.86 -17.58
C GLN A 413 14.05 -13.89 -18.43
#